data_e15dbd08341496c4e65713985d245d5b
#
_entry.id   e15dbd08341496c4e65713985d245d5b
#
_cell.length_a   1.000
_cell.length_b   1.000
_cell.length_c   1.000
_cell.angle_alpha   90.00
_cell.angle_beta   90.00
_cell.angle_gamma   90.00
#
_symmetry.space_group_name_H-M   'P 1'
#
loop_
_entity.id
_entity.type
_entity.pdbx_description
1 polymer ?
#
loop_
_entity_poly.entity_id
_entity_poly.type
_entity_poly.pdbx_seq_one_letter_code
_entity_poly.pdbx_strand_id
1 'polypeptide(L)'
;MLDTGLYWRPLGGNNIDQISGHCYQYTCVERRENQTVKTSLLIDVGKFDNYQALGVDNAVAAVPDITALLKDRDNGLKAIFLTHSHPDHLNGLVHYLRAGYKLPSLYGGRYTQIVLEDLYDFYKIPQKQRPRFIVIKDGDVKRFGRLRVEVLSASHTCFDAYGFLLSFNKVTVYHSGDMKLDNSTFFKKPTNVKRLKQVAKKINYVVGDFCEIDHEGIAYRESDVYKKFINLIRRFRKKKIYMTVYPTHVEMYIVAFLAALKLGFNVAFHGDEDFYDYMKVLHKYGINFENLAKNRIKVFERLPDDLSQLGNKFAIIGTYRKLDDKYWINSKDVLMFVTARLRYAALKKQAENRGIKTVSVVDEPLLRGSGHAFMGDWQILKQIMNRAVYIPTHCPDFVLEEFYEVGQLAGFNLINPLPHNNMLYKFGKDEYKLVEKKPAVWLVSQKDGNMVKTLQCPTAGHGSIRNTYSKRRTLQKFKIIEYKMEKKRGV
;
A
#
# COMPACT_ATOMS: atom_id res chain seq x y z
N MET A 1 -13.50 -9.88 -31.82
CA MET A 1 -13.70 -8.50 -31.33
C MET A 1 -14.39 -8.59 -29.97
N LEU A 2 -14.06 -7.68 -29.04
CA LEU A 2 -14.78 -7.61 -27.77
C LEU A 2 -16.16 -6.99 -27.95
N ASP A 3 -17.17 -7.55 -27.26
CA ASP A 3 -18.53 -7.02 -27.25
C ASP A 3 -18.62 -5.76 -26.36
N THR A 4 -19.73 -5.01 -26.47
CA THR A 4 -20.03 -3.91 -25.54
C THR A 4 -20.02 -4.40 -24.10
N GLY A 5 -19.27 -3.71 -23.22
CA GLY A 5 -19.14 -4.08 -21.81
C GLY A 5 -17.98 -3.43 -21.10
N LEU A 6 -17.89 -3.71 -19.78
CA LEU A 6 -16.75 -3.38 -18.95
C LEU A 6 -15.87 -4.61 -18.80
N TYR A 7 -14.59 -4.44 -19.08
CA TYR A 7 -13.58 -5.49 -18.97
C TYR A 7 -12.55 -5.12 -17.94
N TRP A 8 -12.08 -6.12 -17.21
CA TRP A 8 -11.02 -6.00 -16.21
C TRP A 8 -9.91 -6.99 -16.46
N ARG A 9 -8.66 -6.55 -16.33
CA ARG A 9 -7.47 -7.39 -16.48
C ARG A 9 -6.42 -6.96 -15.45
N PRO A 10 -6.02 -7.83 -14.51
CA PRO A 10 -4.81 -7.61 -13.73
C PRO A 10 -3.60 -7.80 -14.64
N LEU A 11 -2.75 -6.80 -14.76
CA LEU A 11 -1.47 -6.87 -15.47
C LEU A 11 -0.33 -7.16 -14.49
N GLY A 12 -0.54 -6.87 -13.21
CA GLY A 12 0.33 -7.12 -12.07
C GLY A 12 -0.47 -7.16 -10.77
N GLY A 13 0.16 -7.56 -9.67
CA GLY A 13 -0.47 -7.61 -8.35
C GLY A 13 -1.21 -8.91 -8.01
N ASN A 14 -1.28 -9.88 -8.95
CA ASN A 14 -1.91 -11.19 -8.77
C ASN A 14 -0.94 -12.29 -9.18
N ASN A 15 0.19 -12.41 -8.52
CA ASN A 15 1.23 -13.40 -8.82
C ASN A 15 1.38 -14.44 -7.74
N ILE A 16 1.87 -15.61 -8.19
CA ILE A 16 2.05 -16.81 -7.38
C ILE A 16 2.90 -16.59 -6.13
N ASP A 17 3.91 -15.72 -6.18
CA ASP A 17 4.88 -15.57 -5.09
C ASP A 17 5.15 -14.12 -4.64
N GLN A 18 4.54 -13.09 -5.25
CA GLN A 18 4.88 -11.69 -4.94
C GLN A 18 3.69 -10.74 -4.82
N ILE A 19 3.72 -9.95 -3.74
CA ILE A 19 2.79 -8.87 -3.48
C ILE A 19 3.42 -7.57 -4.00
N SER A 20 3.57 -7.41 -5.32
CA SER A 20 4.14 -6.17 -5.86
C SER A 20 3.83 -5.99 -7.35
N GLY A 21 4.18 -4.83 -7.90
CA GLY A 21 3.95 -4.52 -9.31
C GLY A 21 2.48 -4.37 -9.67
N HIS A 22 1.69 -3.75 -8.80
CA HIS A 22 0.25 -3.58 -8.98
C HIS A 22 -0.06 -2.79 -10.24
N CYS A 23 -0.91 -3.35 -11.08
CA CYS A 23 -1.37 -2.71 -12.31
C CYS A 23 -2.67 -3.36 -12.80
N TYR A 24 -3.75 -2.59 -12.82
CA TYR A 24 -5.08 -3.11 -13.13
C TYR A 24 -5.70 -2.32 -14.27
N GLN A 25 -5.97 -3.01 -15.39
CA GLN A 25 -6.60 -2.44 -16.56
C GLN A 25 -8.12 -2.55 -16.47
N TYR A 26 -8.80 -1.42 -16.70
CA TYR A 26 -10.24 -1.36 -16.94
C TYR A 26 -10.50 -0.85 -18.36
N THR A 27 -11.24 -1.60 -19.17
CA THR A 27 -11.55 -1.22 -20.55
C THR A 27 -13.06 -1.25 -20.75
N CYS A 28 -13.62 -0.09 -21.13
CA CYS A 28 -14.98 -0.01 -21.64
C CYS A 28 -14.99 -0.17 -23.14
N VAL A 29 -15.89 -1.02 -23.64
CA VAL A 29 -16.14 -1.20 -25.06
C VAL A 29 -17.56 -0.69 -25.37
N GLU A 30 -17.68 0.26 -26.29
CA GLU A 30 -18.93 0.84 -26.75
C GLU A 30 -19.07 0.65 -28.26
N ARG A 31 -20.28 0.35 -28.73
CA ARG A 31 -20.63 0.48 -30.14
C ARG A 31 -21.26 1.83 -30.35
N ARG A 32 -20.71 2.63 -31.26
CA ARG A 32 -21.24 3.93 -31.70
C ARG A 32 -21.41 3.88 -33.22
N GLU A 33 -22.64 3.86 -33.67
CA GLU A 33 -22.95 3.67 -35.09
C GLU A 33 -22.24 2.43 -35.65
N ASN A 34 -21.30 2.59 -36.56
CA ASN A 34 -20.53 1.48 -37.17
C ASN A 34 -19.12 1.28 -36.56
N GLN A 35 -18.80 1.97 -35.47
CA GLN A 35 -17.48 1.92 -34.86
C GLN A 35 -17.51 1.32 -33.47
N THR A 36 -16.47 0.54 -33.12
CA THR A 36 -16.21 0.07 -31.77
C THR A 36 -15.22 1.02 -31.12
N VAL A 37 -15.67 1.74 -30.09
CA VAL A 37 -14.83 2.65 -29.29
C VAL A 37 -14.40 1.94 -28.02
N LYS A 38 -13.08 1.91 -27.77
CA LYS A 38 -12.50 1.39 -26.52
C LYS A 38 -11.96 2.55 -25.70
N THR A 39 -12.20 2.52 -24.41
CA THR A 39 -11.65 3.46 -23.42
C THR A 39 -11.00 2.66 -22.32
N SER A 40 -9.67 2.73 -22.22
CA SER A 40 -8.90 2.03 -21.20
C SER A 40 -8.38 2.99 -20.15
N LEU A 41 -8.46 2.57 -18.90
CA LEU A 41 -7.82 3.20 -17.74
C LEU A 41 -6.91 2.17 -17.06
N LEU A 42 -5.84 2.65 -16.43
CA LEU A 42 -5.07 1.85 -15.48
C LEU A 42 -5.31 2.37 -14.06
N ILE A 43 -5.36 1.45 -13.12
CA ILE A 43 -5.18 1.73 -11.70
C ILE A 43 -3.84 1.15 -11.32
N ASP A 44 -2.94 2.04 -10.86
CA ASP A 44 -1.55 1.80 -10.49
C ASP A 44 -0.66 1.29 -11.64
N VAL A 45 0.63 1.54 -11.52
CA VAL A 45 1.72 0.99 -12.32
C VAL A 45 2.94 0.83 -11.42
N GLY A 46 2.96 -0.24 -10.67
CA GLY A 46 4.00 -0.52 -9.70
C GLY A 46 5.24 -1.19 -10.27
N LYS A 47 6.27 -1.32 -9.44
CA LYS A 47 7.46 -2.11 -9.73
C LYS A 47 7.53 -3.35 -8.85
N PHE A 48 8.27 -4.36 -9.32
CA PHE A 48 8.67 -5.52 -8.52
C PHE A 48 10.03 -5.26 -7.88
N ASP A 49 10.17 -5.64 -6.61
CA ASP A 49 11.40 -5.45 -5.85
C ASP A 49 12.44 -6.56 -6.13
N ASN A 50 12.01 -7.79 -6.42
CA ASN A 50 12.92 -8.93 -6.61
C ASN A 50 13.25 -9.21 -8.09
N TYR A 51 13.61 -8.18 -8.82
CA TYR A 51 13.96 -8.27 -10.25
C TYR A 51 15.28 -8.98 -10.54
N GLN A 52 16.18 -9.08 -9.55
CA GLN A 52 17.48 -9.76 -9.71
C GLN A 52 17.29 -11.26 -10.02
N ALA A 53 16.23 -11.87 -9.51
CA ALA A 53 15.92 -13.28 -9.77
C ALA A 53 15.59 -13.58 -11.24
N LEU A 54 15.39 -12.55 -12.08
CA LEU A 54 15.10 -12.69 -13.51
C LEU A 54 16.35 -12.91 -14.37
N GLY A 55 17.55 -12.79 -13.79
CA GLY A 55 18.82 -13.05 -14.49
C GLY A 55 19.12 -12.08 -15.65
N VAL A 56 18.52 -10.88 -15.65
CA VAL A 56 18.78 -9.85 -16.67
C VAL A 56 19.90 -8.94 -16.18
N ASP A 57 20.94 -8.82 -16.99
CA ASP A 57 22.08 -7.97 -16.68
C ASP A 57 21.69 -6.50 -16.52
N ASN A 58 22.32 -5.83 -15.54
CA ASN A 58 22.06 -4.43 -15.22
C ASN A 58 20.59 -4.08 -14.94
N ALA A 59 19.78 -5.06 -14.52
CA ALA A 59 18.40 -4.83 -14.11
C ALA A 59 18.33 -3.87 -12.91
N VAL A 60 17.34 -2.98 -12.91
CA VAL A 60 17.05 -2.05 -11.81
C VAL A 60 15.60 -2.13 -11.34
N ALA A 61 14.70 -2.69 -12.14
CA ALA A 61 13.32 -2.95 -11.78
C ALA A 61 12.68 -3.95 -12.76
N ALA A 62 11.59 -4.59 -12.35
CA ALA A 62 10.66 -5.24 -13.25
C ALA A 62 9.27 -4.58 -13.10
N VAL A 63 8.56 -4.41 -14.22
CA VAL A 63 7.26 -3.73 -14.29
C VAL A 63 6.28 -4.52 -15.18
N PRO A 64 4.96 -4.45 -14.94
CA PRO A 64 3.96 -5.06 -15.82
C PRO A 64 4.03 -4.50 -17.24
N ASP A 65 3.84 -5.31 -18.28
CA ASP A 65 3.88 -4.83 -19.68
C ASP A 65 2.58 -4.08 -20.07
N ILE A 66 2.68 -2.76 -20.17
CA ILE A 66 1.60 -1.87 -20.68
C ILE A 66 1.90 -1.29 -22.07
N THR A 67 2.94 -1.76 -22.75
CA THR A 67 3.41 -1.16 -24.01
C THR A 67 2.37 -1.18 -25.12
N ALA A 68 1.56 -2.25 -25.21
CA ALA A 68 0.47 -2.34 -26.17
C ALA A 68 -0.58 -1.23 -25.97
N LEU A 69 -0.90 -0.90 -24.72
CA LEU A 69 -1.84 0.18 -24.38
C LEU A 69 -1.28 1.56 -24.68
N LEU A 70 0.04 1.75 -24.51
CA LEU A 70 0.71 3.03 -24.80
C LEU A 70 0.87 3.28 -26.30
N LYS A 71 0.95 2.24 -27.12
CA LYS A 71 1.11 2.31 -28.59
C LYS A 71 -0.23 2.49 -29.32
N ASP A 72 -1.34 2.05 -28.74
CA ASP A 72 -2.66 2.17 -29.34
C ASP A 72 -3.20 3.60 -29.19
N ARG A 73 -2.99 4.45 -30.21
CA ARG A 73 -3.36 5.86 -30.17
C ARG A 73 -4.87 6.10 -30.23
N ASP A 74 -5.61 5.25 -30.93
CA ASP A 74 -7.04 5.46 -31.20
C ASP A 74 -7.94 4.90 -30.09
N ASN A 75 -7.61 3.71 -29.60
CA ASN A 75 -8.35 3.00 -28.55
C ASN A 75 -7.54 2.82 -27.27
N GLY A 76 -6.46 3.61 -27.10
CA GLY A 76 -5.46 3.42 -26.09
C GLY A 76 -5.84 3.92 -24.69
N LEU A 77 -4.84 3.94 -23.87
CA LEU A 77 -4.89 4.35 -22.49
C LEU A 77 -5.22 5.85 -22.36
N LYS A 78 -6.32 6.19 -21.71
CA LYS A 78 -6.77 7.58 -21.52
C LYS A 78 -6.27 8.21 -20.23
N ALA A 79 -6.08 7.42 -19.18
CA ALA A 79 -5.60 7.88 -17.87
C ALA A 79 -5.02 6.76 -17.04
N ILE A 80 -4.16 7.14 -16.09
CA ILE A 80 -3.67 6.28 -15.01
C ILE A 80 -4.11 6.90 -13.68
N PHE A 81 -4.83 6.14 -12.87
CA PHE A 81 -5.21 6.50 -11.51
C PHE A 81 -4.25 5.83 -10.54
N LEU A 82 -3.74 6.59 -9.58
CA LEU A 82 -2.84 6.11 -8.55
C LEU A 82 -3.59 6.04 -7.22
N THR A 83 -3.63 4.85 -6.64
CA THR A 83 -4.30 4.62 -5.35
C THR A 83 -3.54 5.32 -4.23
N HIS A 84 -2.21 5.20 -4.22
CA HIS A 84 -1.34 5.79 -3.20
C HIS A 84 0.13 5.79 -3.66
N SER A 85 1.05 6.16 -2.76
CA SER A 85 2.44 6.49 -3.10
C SER A 85 3.45 5.36 -2.90
N HIS A 86 3.05 4.14 -2.58
CA HIS A 86 4.01 3.06 -2.37
C HIS A 86 4.68 2.61 -3.67
N PRO A 87 5.94 2.12 -3.60
CA PRO A 87 6.71 1.76 -4.79
C PRO A 87 6.09 0.69 -5.67
N ASP A 88 5.42 -0.27 -5.08
CA ASP A 88 4.72 -1.37 -5.75
C ASP A 88 3.41 -0.94 -6.45
N HIS A 89 3.00 0.34 -6.30
CA HIS A 89 1.85 0.96 -6.95
C HIS A 89 2.21 2.04 -7.97
N LEU A 90 3.34 2.76 -7.80
CA LEU A 90 3.64 3.89 -8.69
C LEU A 90 5.03 3.89 -9.34
N ASN A 91 6.03 3.19 -8.76
CA ASN A 91 7.42 3.32 -9.23
C ASN A 91 7.66 2.72 -10.62
N GLY A 92 6.74 1.94 -11.18
CA GLY A 92 6.82 1.47 -12.56
C GLY A 92 6.78 2.61 -13.59
N LEU A 93 6.12 3.73 -13.29
CA LEU A 93 5.94 4.86 -14.19
C LEU A 93 7.27 5.45 -14.68
N VAL A 94 8.24 5.62 -13.78
CA VAL A 94 9.54 6.23 -14.12
C VAL A 94 10.34 5.37 -15.10
N HIS A 95 10.17 4.05 -15.06
CA HIS A 95 10.86 3.13 -15.98
C HIS A 95 10.32 3.24 -17.41
N TYR A 96 9.01 3.45 -17.58
CA TYR A 96 8.43 3.75 -18.90
C TYR A 96 8.91 5.09 -19.45
N LEU A 97 9.00 6.13 -18.61
CA LEU A 97 9.52 7.45 -19.02
C LEU A 97 11.00 7.38 -19.41
N ARG A 98 11.82 6.64 -18.66
CA ARG A 98 13.23 6.38 -19.01
C ARG A 98 13.40 5.67 -20.35
N ALA A 99 12.50 4.76 -20.66
CA ALA A 99 12.46 4.05 -21.95
C ALA A 99 11.84 4.88 -23.09
N GLY A 100 11.55 6.17 -22.87
CA GLY A 100 11.04 7.09 -23.89
C GLY A 100 9.53 6.99 -24.17
N TYR A 101 8.77 6.20 -23.40
CA TYR A 101 7.31 6.16 -23.56
C TYR A 101 6.64 7.42 -23.05
N LYS A 102 5.59 7.85 -23.75
CA LYS A 102 4.71 8.93 -23.29
C LYS A 102 3.55 8.33 -22.51
N LEU A 103 3.37 8.80 -21.27
CA LEU A 103 2.25 8.40 -20.42
C LEU A 103 1.07 9.39 -20.57
N PRO A 104 -0.18 8.93 -20.43
CA PRO A 104 -1.33 9.82 -20.34
C PRO A 104 -1.33 10.60 -19.02
N SER A 105 -2.35 11.45 -18.81
CA SER A 105 -2.53 12.15 -17.54
C SER A 105 -2.64 11.18 -16.37
N LEU A 106 -1.97 11.52 -15.26
CA LEU A 106 -2.00 10.80 -14.00
C LEU A 106 -2.99 11.46 -13.05
N TYR A 107 -3.71 10.66 -12.30
CA TYR A 107 -4.67 11.09 -11.28
C TYR A 107 -4.30 10.45 -9.95
N GLY A 108 -4.06 11.25 -8.91
CA GLY A 108 -3.67 10.74 -7.58
C GLY A 108 -3.74 11.84 -6.52
N GLY A 109 -3.42 11.50 -5.29
CA GLY A 109 -3.39 12.44 -4.19
C GLY A 109 -2.23 13.42 -4.26
N ARG A 110 -2.31 14.50 -3.48
CA ARG A 110 -1.22 15.49 -3.41
C ARG A 110 0.07 14.88 -2.87
N TYR A 111 -0.03 14.00 -1.86
CA TYR A 111 1.13 13.29 -1.33
C TYR A 111 1.80 12.40 -2.41
N THR A 112 0.99 11.65 -3.15
CA THR A 112 1.45 10.81 -4.28
C THR A 112 2.13 11.64 -5.37
N GLN A 113 1.61 12.86 -5.67
CA GLN A 113 2.26 13.78 -6.61
C GLN A 113 3.66 14.17 -6.13
N ILE A 114 3.82 14.54 -4.87
CA ILE A 114 5.11 14.98 -4.32
C ILE A 114 6.14 13.83 -4.37
N VAL A 115 5.73 12.62 -3.97
CA VAL A 115 6.60 11.43 -4.08
C VAL A 115 7.04 11.20 -5.51
N LEU A 116 6.13 11.31 -6.46
CA LEU A 116 6.43 11.08 -7.87
C LEU A 116 7.34 12.16 -8.45
N GLU A 117 7.19 13.43 -8.05
CA GLU A 117 8.09 14.52 -8.42
C GLU A 117 9.53 14.26 -7.94
N ASP A 118 9.70 13.80 -6.69
CA ASP A 118 11.01 13.41 -6.16
C ASP A 118 11.62 12.21 -6.94
N LEU A 119 10.80 11.24 -7.32
CA LEU A 119 11.23 10.14 -8.19
C LEU A 119 11.66 10.62 -9.57
N TYR A 120 10.96 11.58 -10.17
CA TYR A 120 11.37 12.17 -11.44
C TYR A 120 12.74 12.84 -11.33
N ASP A 121 12.99 13.56 -10.24
CA ASP A 121 14.28 14.22 -9.99
C ASP A 121 15.38 13.18 -9.77
N PHE A 122 15.14 12.15 -8.98
CA PHE A 122 16.08 11.05 -8.72
C PHE A 122 16.49 10.34 -10.02
N TYR A 123 15.51 10.00 -10.88
CA TYR A 123 15.76 9.35 -12.17
C TYR A 123 16.11 10.33 -13.30
N LYS A 124 16.26 11.63 -13.00
CA LYS A 124 16.59 12.70 -13.94
C LYS A 124 15.63 12.76 -15.15
N ILE A 125 14.34 12.54 -14.91
CA ILE A 125 13.32 12.63 -15.96
C ILE A 125 13.12 14.12 -16.34
N PRO A 126 13.38 14.52 -17.61
CA PRO A 126 13.22 15.90 -18.04
C PRO A 126 11.77 16.39 -17.89
N GLN A 127 11.58 17.66 -17.50
CA GLN A 127 10.25 18.24 -17.28
C GLN A 127 9.28 18.03 -18.46
N LYS A 128 9.77 18.14 -19.71
CA LYS A 128 8.98 17.96 -20.93
C LYS A 128 8.46 16.53 -21.15
N GLN A 129 9.03 15.54 -20.46
CA GLN A 129 8.62 14.13 -20.54
C GLN A 129 7.67 13.77 -19.39
N ARG A 130 7.60 14.59 -18.33
CA ARG A 130 6.75 14.32 -17.17
C ARG A 130 5.28 14.43 -17.59
N PRO A 131 4.44 13.43 -17.33
CA PRO A 131 3.03 13.48 -17.65
C PRO A 131 2.31 14.53 -16.80
N ARG A 132 1.20 15.06 -17.30
CA ARG A 132 0.35 15.95 -16.51
C ARG A 132 -0.20 15.19 -15.32
N PHE A 133 0.03 15.70 -14.09
CA PHE A 133 -0.56 15.18 -12.88
C PHE A 133 -1.79 16.00 -12.48
N ILE A 134 -2.88 15.33 -12.16
CA ILE A 134 -4.16 15.92 -11.75
C ILE A 134 -4.44 15.45 -10.33
N VAL A 135 -4.33 16.37 -9.38
CA VAL A 135 -4.64 16.07 -7.98
C VAL A 135 -6.13 15.82 -7.82
N ILE A 136 -6.47 14.71 -7.21
CA ILE A 136 -7.83 14.29 -6.89
C ILE A 136 -8.03 14.22 -5.38
N LYS A 137 -9.28 14.27 -4.96
CA LYS A 137 -9.68 14.16 -3.55
C LYS A 137 -10.97 13.35 -3.41
N ASP A 138 -11.23 12.89 -2.20
CA ASP A 138 -12.45 12.17 -1.84
C ASP A 138 -13.72 12.88 -2.31
N GLY A 139 -14.56 12.18 -3.05
CA GLY A 139 -15.78 12.69 -3.68
C GLY A 139 -15.62 13.20 -5.11
N ASP A 140 -14.40 13.37 -5.62
CA ASP A 140 -14.18 13.76 -7.02
C ASP A 140 -14.74 12.73 -7.99
N VAL A 141 -15.26 13.22 -9.14
CA VAL A 141 -15.78 12.38 -10.21
C VAL A 141 -15.11 12.77 -11.54
N LYS A 142 -14.54 11.78 -12.20
CA LYS A 142 -13.97 11.92 -13.54
C LYS A 142 -14.75 11.06 -14.53
N ARG A 143 -14.83 11.51 -15.80
CA ARG A 143 -15.56 10.80 -16.85
C ARG A 143 -14.69 10.64 -18.08
N PHE A 144 -14.70 9.44 -18.65
CA PHE A 144 -14.00 9.06 -19.87
C PHE A 144 -15.03 8.37 -20.78
N GLY A 145 -15.68 9.16 -21.63
CA GLY A 145 -16.88 8.70 -22.31
C GLY A 145 -17.97 8.32 -21.31
N ARG A 146 -18.47 7.10 -21.37
CA ARG A 146 -19.50 6.60 -20.44
C ARG A 146 -18.91 5.99 -19.16
N LEU A 147 -17.60 5.76 -19.12
CA LEU A 147 -16.94 5.30 -17.90
C LEU A 147 -16.83 6.44 -16.88
N ARG A 148 -17.40 6.24 -15.72
CA ARG A 148 -17.36 7.17 -14.59
C ARG A 148 -16.47 6.60 -13.50
N VAL A 149 -15.55 7.41 -12.97
CA VAL A 149 -14.68 7.09 -11.85
C VAL A 149 -14.95 8.07 -10.72
N GLU A 150 -15.38 7.57 -9.55
CA GLU A 150 -15.57 8.36 -8.34
C GLU A 150 -14.48 7.97 -7.34
N VAL A 151 -13.86 8.98 -6.74
CA VAL A 151 -12.74 8.83 -5.79
C VAL A 151 -13.27 8.69 -4.38
N LEU A 152 -12.82 7.69 -3.64
CA LEU A 152 -13.14 7.48 -2.23
C LEU A 152 -11.86 7.46 -1.40
N SER A 153 -11.83 8.18 -0.27
CA SER A 153 -10.69 8.09 0.65
C SER A 153 -10.53 6.68 1.19
N ALA A 154 -9.28 6.26 1.34
CA ALA A 154 -8.88 5.02 1.97
C ALA A 154 -7.86 5.32 3.10
N SER A 155 -7.96 4.61 4.21
CA SER A 155 -6.95 4.67 5.26
C SER A 155 -5.86 3.65 4.98
N HIS A 156 -4.63 4.11 4.81
CA HIS A 156 -3.45 3.28 4.61
C HIS A 156 -2.25 3.88 5.35
N THR A 157 -1.05 3.35 5.18
CA THR A 157 0.16 3.77 5.90
C THR A 157 0.78 5.08 5.39
N CYS A 158 0.22 5.66 4.32
CA CYS A 158 0.62 6.95 3.76
C CYS A 158 -0.58 7.91 3.64
N PHE A 159 -0.32 9.16 3.23
CA PHE A 159 -1.36 10.16 3.01
C PHE A 159 -2.02 9.99 1.64
N ASP A 160 -3.24 10.54 1.54
CA ASP A 160 -4.01 10.63 0.29
C ASP A 160 -4.12 9.27 -0.45
N ALA A 161 -4.35 8.19 0.31
CA ALA A 161 -4.70 6.91 -0.28
C ALA A 161 -6.19 6.90 -0.69
N TYR A 162 -6.47 6.28 -1.84
CA TYR A 162 -7.80 6.26 -2.44
C TYR A 162 -8.17 4.89 -3.00
N GLY A 163 -9.46 4.57 -2.86
CA GLY A 163 -10.15 3.59 -3.69
C GLY A 163 -11.00 4.28 -4.75
N PHE A 164 -11.48 3.53 -5.73
CA PHE A 164 -12.23 4.04 -6.87
C PHE A 164 -13.52 3.28 -7.10
N LEU A 165 -14.63 4.00 -7.33
CA LEU A 165 -15.86 3.43 -7.86
C LEU A 165 -15.91 3.66 -9.37
N LEU A 166 -15.73 2.58 -10.14
CA LEU A 166 -15.81 2.60 -11.61
C LEU A 166 -17.21 2.16 -12.02
N SER A 167 -17.91 2.99 -12.77
CA SER A 167 -19.27 2.68 -13.24
C SER A 167 -19.37 2.81 -14.75
N PHE A 168 -19.88 1.77 -15.39
CA PHE A 168 -20.18 1.72 -16.82
C PHE A 168 -21.52 1.03 -17.05
N ASN A 169 -22.47 1.74 -17.64
CA ASN A 169 -23.86 1.27 -17.78
C ASN A 169 -24.45 0.87 -16.41
N LYS A 170 -24.84 -0.41 -16.26
CA LYS A 170 -25.42 -0.98 -15.02
C LYS A 170 -24.38 -1.70 -14.15
N VAL A 171 -23.10 -1.65 -14.51
CA VAL A 171 -22.01 -2.32 -13.79
C VAL A 171 -21.26 -1.30 -12.95
N THR A 172 -21.06 -1.58 -11.69
CA THR A 172 -20.23 -0.79 -10.76
C THR A 172 -19.22 -1.69 -10.06
N VAL A 173 -17.97 -1.28 -10.12
CA VAL A 173 -16.84 -1.95 -9.45
C VAL A 173 -16.30 -1.02 -8.39
N TYR A 174 -16.11 -1.51 -7.18
CA TYR A 174 -15.29 -0.86 -6.17
C TYR A 174 -13.89 -1.45 -6.20
N HIS A 175 -12.89 -0.66 -6.58
CA HIS A 175 -11.48 -0.99 -6.48
C HIS A 175 -10.94 -0.33 -5.21
N SER A 176 -10.58 -1.13 -4.20
CA SER A 176 -10.25 -0.57 -2.87
C SER A 176 -8.91 0.17 -2.85
N GLY A 177 -7.94 -0.22 -3.69
CA GLY A 177 -6.53 0.04 -3.40
C GLY A 177 -6.16 -0.62 -2.06
N ASP A 178 -5.02 -0.27 -1.53
CA ASP A 178 -4.61 -0.73 -0.20
C ASP A 178 -5.34 0.06 0.88
N MET A 179 -5.93 -0.67 1.82
CA MET A 179 -6.76 -0.01 2.82
C MET A 179 -6.93 -0.81 4.11
N LYS A 180 -7.31 -0.11 5.18
CA LYS A 180 -7.87 -0.66 6.42
C LYS A 180 -9.09 0.14 6.85
N LEU A 181 -9.94 -0.41 7.72
CA LEU A 181 -11.07 0.32 8.32
C LEU A 181 -10.63 1.04 9.60
N ASP A 182 -9.86 2.12 9.46
CA ASP A 182 -9.44 2.95 10.57
C ASP A 182 -10.13 4.32 10.53
N ASN A 183 -10.90 4.64 11.55
CA ASN A 183 -11.59 5.92 11.73
C ASN A 183 -10.91 6.82 12.78
N SER A 184 -9.76 6.42 13.30
CA SER A 184 -8.99 7.13 14.32
C SER A 184 -7.62 7.59 13.82
N THR A 185 -7.55 7.93 12.54
CA THR A 185 -6.34 8.35 11.84
C THR A 185 -5.83 9.72 12.27
N PHE A 186 -4.50 9.91 12.23
CA PHE A 186 -3.87 11.21 12.44
C PHE A 186 -3.58 11.88 11.08
N PHE A 187 -4.01 13.13 10.92
CA PHE A 187 -3.71 14.01 9.76
C PHE A 187 -4.16 13.48 8.38
N LYS A 188 -4.94 12.41 8.30
CA LYS A 188 -5.46 11.86 7.05
C LYS A 188 -6.93 11.46 7.18
N LYS A 189 -7.61 11.27 6.03
CA LYS A 189 -9.00 10.84 6.01
C LYS A 189 -9.12 9.33 6.25
N PRO A 190 -10.15 8.87 6.99
CA PRO A 190 -10.48 7.46 7.10
C PRO A 190 -11.02 6.91 5.77
N THR A 191 -11.11 5.58 5.67
CA THR A 191 -11.81 4.91 4.57
C THR A 191 -13.28 5.35 4.54
N ASN A 192 -13.77 5.79 3.37
CA ASN A 192 -15.11 6.38 3.23
C ASN A 192 -16.24 5.32 3.25
N VAL A 193 -16.36 4.64 4.39
CA VAL A 193 -17.40 3.62 4.62
C VAL A 193 -18.81 4.21 4.49
N LYS A 194 -18.99 5.49 4.83
CA LYS A 194 -20.28 6.18 4.68
C LYS A 194 -20.74 6.17 3.22
N ARG A 195 -19.85 6.52 2.29
CA ARG A 195 -20.18 6.51 0.86
C ARG A 195 -20.39 5.08 0.35
N LEU A 196 -19.56 4.14 0.76
CA LEU A 196 -19.75 2.72 0.41
C LEU A 196 -21.14 2.21 0.81
N LYS A 197 -21.61 2.51 2.04
CA LYS A 197 -22.97 2.17 2.49
C LYS A 197 -24.06 2.77 1.59
N GLN A 198 -23.90 4.02 1.13
CA GLN A 198 -24.90 4.69 0.28
C GLN A 198 -25.02 4.03 -1.11
N VAL A 199 -23.91 3.51 -1.65
CA VAL A 199 -23.87 2.94 -3.00
C VAL A 199 -23.84 1.42 -3.01
N ALA A 200 -23.81 0.77 -1.86
CA ALA A 200 -23.61 -0.67 -1.68
C ALA A 200 -24.49 -1.54 -2.61
N LYS A 201 -25.78 -1.19 -2.74
CA LYS A 201 -26.74 -1.93 -3.61
C LYS A 201 -26.41 -1.83 -5.11
N LYS A 202 -25.55 -0.89 -5.52
CA LYS A 202 -25.11 -0.70 -6.91
C LYS A 202 -23.80 -1.38 -7.22
N ILE A 203 -23.01 -1.75 -6.18
CA ILE A 203 -21.70 -2.39 -6.35
C ILE A 203 -21.93 -3.85 -6.72
N ASN A 204 -21.46 -4.22 -7.91
CA ASN A 204 -21.52 -5.59 -8.42
C ASN A 204 -20.24 -6.36 -8.10
N TYR A 205 -19.09 -5.67 -8.09
CA TYR A 205 -17.76 -6.26 -7.91
C TYR A 205 -16.93 -5.44 -6.94
N VAL A 206 -16.15 -6.13 -6.13
CA VAL A 206 -15.16 -5.56 -5.23
C VAL A 206 -13.81 -6.13 -5.59
N VAL A 207 -12.93 -5.32 -6.18
CA VAL A 207 -11.52 -5.64 -6.41
C VAL A 207 -10.75 -5.12 -5.21
N GLY A 208 -10.24 -6.01 -4.38
CA GLY A 208 -9.81 -5.66 -3.02
C GLY A 208 -8.42 -6.12 -2.64
N ASP A 209 -7.82 -5.39 -1.71
CA ASP A 209 -6.56 -5.70 -1.05
C ASP A 209 -6.75 -6.81 0.00
N PHE A 210 -6.31 -8.02 -0.32
CA PHE A 210 -6.41 -9.19 0.56
C PHE A 210 -5.05 -9.60 1.15
N CYS A 211 -4.09 -8.67 1.21
CA CYS A 211 -2.71 -8.92 1.64
C CYS A 211 -2.61 -9.58 3.03
N GLU A 212 -3.41 -9.14 3.99
CA GLU A 212 -3.39 -9.63 5.38
C GLU A 212 -4.71 -10.29 5.78
N ILE A 213 -5.38 -10.92 4.84
CA ILE A 213 -6.68 -11.60 5.07
C ILE A 213 -6.56 -12.79 6.04
N ASP A 214 -5.36 -13.36 6.18
CA ASP A 214 -5.04 -14.44 7.13
C ASP A 214 -4.97 -13.97 8.59
N HIS A 215 -5.03 -12.65 8.84
CA HIS A 215 -5.08 -12.11 10.19
C HIS A 215 -6.52 -12.01 10.71
N GLU A 216 -6.74 -12.56 11.90
CA GLU A 216 -8.04 -12.48 12.59
C GLU A 216 -8.32 -11.07 13.11
N GLY A 217 -9.61 -10.73 13.25
CA GLY A 217 -10.06 -9.47 13.83
C GLY A 217 -10.00 -8.31 12.86
N ILE A 218 -9.92 -7.10 13.41
CA ILE A 218 -9.82 -5.84 12.66
C ILE A 218 -8.37 -5.35 12.67
N ALA A 219 -7.96 -4.71 11.57
CA ALA A 219 -6.63 -4.11 11.46
C ALA A 219 -6.38 -3.07 12.57
N TYR A 220 -5.14 -2.99 13.01
CA TYR A 220 -4.75 -2.10 14.10
C TYR A 220 -4.95 -0.64 13.73
N ARG A 221 -5.66 0.10 14.60
CA ARG A 221 -5.92 1.53 14.44
C ARG A 221 -4.71 2.36 14.86
N GLU A 222 -4.49 3.49 14.21
CA GLU A 222 -3.40 4.40 14.57
C GLU A 222 -3.47 4.83 16.04
N SER A 223 -4.69 5.13 16.52
CA SER A 223 -4.90 5.50 17.93
C SER A 223 -4.53 4.39 18.92
N ASP A 224 -4.70 3.12 18.55
CA ASP A 224 -4.38 2.01 19.42
C ASP A 224 -2.87 1.75 19.46
N VAL A 225 -2.20 1.88 18.32
CA VAL A 225 -0.73 1.88 18.22
C VAL A 225 -0.14 3.01 19.08
N TYR A 226 -0.68 4.24 18.94
CA TYR A 226 -0.28 5.40 19.75
C TYR A 226 -0.41 5.15 21.25
N LYS A 227 -1.56 4.66 21.71
CA LYS A 227 -1.78 4.31 23.11
C LYS A 227 -0.81 3.23 23.59
N LYS A 228 -0.53 2.25 22.72
CA LYS A 228 0.39 1.16 23.03
C LYS A 228 1.81 1.68 23.25
N PHE A 229 2.33 2.55 22.39
CA PHE A 229 3.64 3.19 22.60
C PHE A 229 3.70 3.93 23.95
N ILE A 230 2.71 4.76 24.25
CA ILE A 230 2.66 5.49 25.51
C ILE A 230 2.66 4.53 26.70
N ASN A 231 1.84 3.49 26.68
CA ASN A 231 1.71 2.54 27.78
C ASN A 231 3.02 1.74 27.99
N LEU A 232 3.67 1.32 26.92
CA LEU A 232 4.95 0.60 26.99
C LEU A 232 6.06 1.50 27.54
N ILE A 233 6.16 2.75 27.08
CA ILE A 233 7.15 3.69 27.58
C ILE A 233 6.93 3.94 29.09
N ARG A 234 5.70 4.15 29.51
CA ARG A 234 5.34 4.35 30.93
C ARG A 234 5.62 3.10 31.78
N ARG A 235 5.26 1.92 31.29
CA ARG A 235 5.49 0.64 31.98
C ARG A 235 6.95 0.39 32.28
N PHE A 236 7.82 0.67 31.32
CA PHE A 236 9.26 0.47 31.46
C PHE A 236 9.97 1.67 32.08
N ARG A 237 9.31 2.82 32.24
CA ARG A 237 9.85 4.07 32.83
C ARG A 237 11.21 4.46 32.24
N LYS A 238 11.39 4.21 30.93
CA LYS A 238 12.64 4.48 30.23
C LYS A 238 12.70 5.95 29.81
N LYS A 239 13.91 6.51 29.82
CA LYS A 239 14.17 7.91 29.47
C LYS A 239 14.78 8.08 28.08
N LYS A 240 15.30 7.01 27.51
CA LYS A 240 15.98 6.99 26.22
C LYS A 240 15.34 5.90 25.37
N ILE A 241 14.83 6.28 24.22
CA ILE A 241 14.02 5.41 23.35
C ILE A 241 14.63 5.35 21.97
N TYR A 242 14.78 4.14 21.44
CA TYR A 242 15.03 3.90 20.02
C TYR A 242 13.77 3.31 19.40
N MET A 243 13.23 3.95 18.36
CA MET A 243 12.05 3.47 17.65
C MET A 243 12.40 3.25 16.18
N THR A 244 12.41 2.00 15.74
CA THR A 244 12.55 1.71 14.31
C THR A 244 11.19 1.81 13.65
N VAL A 245 11.14 2.38 12.44
CA VAL A 245 9.93 2.49 11.61
C VAL A 245 10.25 2.02 10.20
N TYR A 246 9.24 1.58 9.45
CA TYR A 246 9.46 1.17 8.06
C TYR A 246 9.52 2.40 7.15
N PRO A 247 10.43 2.50 6.14
CA PRO A 247 10.65 3.74 5.38
C PRO A 247 9.39 4.30 4.74
N THR A 248 8.59 3.46 4.10
CA THR A 248 7.36 3.87 3.40
C THR A 248 6.16 4.07 4.33
N HIS A 249 6.29 3.69 5.62
CA HIS A 249 5.22 3.69 6.61
C HIS A 249 5.20 5.03 7.37
N VAL A 250 4.88 6.12 6.67
CA VAL A 250 4.95 7.48 7.24
C VAL A 250 3.98 7.72 8.40
N GLU A 251 2.88 6.97 8.47
CA GLU A 251 1.97 6.95 9.62
C GLU A 251 2.72 6.67 10.92
N MET A 252 3.64 5.69 10.91
CA MET A 252 4.40 5.31 12.09
C MET A 252 5.37 6.38 12.56
N TYR A 253 5.90 7.22 11.67
CA TYR A 253 6.73 8.36 12.06
C TYR A 253 5.93 9.32 12.92
N ILE A 254 4.69 9.60 12.50
CA ILE A 254 3.79 10.51 13.20
C ILE A 254 3.35 9.92 14.53
N VAL A 255 2.93 8.66 14.55
CA VAL A 255 2.48 7.98 15.77
C VAL A 255 3.60 7.93 16.80
N ALA A 256 4.83 7.55 16.39
CA ALA A 256 5.99 7.52 17.26
C ALA A 256 6.36 8.91 17.79
N PHE A 257 6.37 9.92 16.91
CA PHE A 257 6.61 11.31 17.28
C PHE A 257 5.57 11.85 18.28
N LEU A 258 4.28 11.65 18.00
CA LEU A 258 3.21 12.10 18.89
C LEU A 258 3.28 11.42 20.28
N ALA A 259 3.68 10.15 20.33
CA ALA A 259 3.88 9.45 21.61
C ALA A 259 5.06 10.05 22.39
N ALA A 260 6.19 10.32 21.72
CA ALA A 260 7.34 10.99 22.31
C ALA A 260 6.98 12.41 22.79
N LEU A 261 6.31 13.19 21.96
CA LEU A 261 5.82 14.54 22.29
C LEU A 261 4.91 14.54 23.51
N LYS A 262 3.93 13.61 23.57
CA LYS A 262 3.00 13.50 24.70
C LYS A 262 3.71 13.23 26.02
N LEU A 263 4.82 12.54 25.97
CA LEU A 263 5.59 12.17 27.15
C LEU A 263 6.75 13.13 27.45
N GLY A 264 6.92 14.18 26.65
CA GLY A 264 7.95 15.21 26.83
C GLY A 264 9.37 14.71 26.54
N PHE A 265 9.53 13.89 25.49
CA PHE A 265 10.83 13.45 24.98
C PHE A 265 11.31 14.43 23.91
N ASN A 266 12.57 14.83 23.96
CA ASN A 266 13.23 15.40 22.79
C ASN A 266 13.32 14.34 21.69
N VAL A 267 13.21 14.72 20.44
CA VAL A 267 13.18 13.77 19.32
C VAL A 267 14.30 14.07 18.35
N ALA A 268 15.01 13.01 17.94
CA ALA A 268 15.93 13.06 16.81
C ALA A 268 15.51 12.02 15.77
N PHE A 269 15.65 12.37 14.49
CA PHE A 269 15.40 11.46 13.38
C PHE A 269 16.73 10.91 12.87
N HIS A 270 16.73 9.59 12.53
CA HIS A 270 17.91 8.91 12.04
C HIS A 270 17.54 7.81 11.06
N GLY A 271 18.25 7.74 9.92
CA GLY A 271 17.98 6.71 8.91
C GLY A 271 18.94 6.75 7.75
N ASP A 272 18.65 5.90 6.78
CA ASP A 272 19.29 5.90 5.46
C ASP A 272 18.75 7.05 4.58
N GLU A 273 19.31 7.20 3.37
CA GLU A 273 18.91 8.25 2.43
C GLU A 273 17.41 8.19 2.12
N ASP A 274 16.87 6.99 1.89
CA ASP A 274 15.43 6.79 1.62
C ASP A 274 14.56 7.38 2.74
N PHE A 275 14.98 7.22 4.00
CA PHE A 275 14.25 7.80 5.13
C PHE A 275 14.21 9.32 5.07
N TYR A 276 15.34 9.96 4.79
CA TYR A 276 15.40 11.42 4.70
C TYR A 276 14.63 11.96 3.51
N ASP A 277 14.55 11.21 2.42
CA ASP A 277 13.72 11.58 1.28
C ASP A 277 12.23 11.54 1.65
N TYR A 278 11.76 10.53 2.39
CA TYR A 278 10.40 10.54 2.94
C TYR A 278 10.14 11.69 3.91
N MET A 279 11.14 12.09 4.73
CA MET A 279 11.04 13.26 5.61
C MET A 279 10.88 14.56 4.81
N LYS A 280 11.64 14.75 3.72
CA LYS A 280 11.48 15.88 2.79
C LYS A 280 10.09 15.91 2.15
N VAL A 281 9.59 14.75 1.72
CA VAL A 281 8.23 14.60 1.17
C VAL A 281 7.18 15.04 2.19
N LEU A 282 7.30 14.61 3.45
CA LEU A 282 6.41 15.04 4.53
C LEU A 282 6.42 16.57 4.71
N HIS A 283 7.59 17.19 4.71
CA HIS A 283 7.73 18.65 4.79
C HIS A 283 7.05 19.35 3.61
N LYS A 284 7.29 18.90 2.37
CA LYS A 284 6.62 19.43 1.15
C LYS A 284 5.11 19.25 1.19
N TYR A 285 4.63 18.19 1.84
CA TYR A 285 3.21 17.93 2.05
C TYR A 285 2.58 18.82 3.13
N GLY A 286 3.39 19.41 4.01
CA GLY A 286 2.96 20.31 5.09
C GLY A 286 3.03 19.71 6.49
N ILE A 287 3.64 18.54 6.66
CA ILE A 287 3.91 17.93 7.97
C ILE A 287 5.32 18.33 8.43
N ASN A 288 5.39 19.28 9.35
CA ASN A 288 6.63 19.70 9.98
C ASN A 288 6.63 19.35 11.47
N PHE A 289 7.58 18.55 11.91
CA PHE A 289 7.65 18.03 13.27
C PHE A 289 8.01 19.10 14.32
N GLU A 290 8.81 20.10 13.96
CA GLU A 290 9.11 21.22 14.83
C GLU A 290 7.84 22.05 15.11
N ASN A 291 7.07 22.35 14.07
CA ASN A 291 5.80 23.04 14.20
C ASN A 291 4.78 22.25 15.04
N LEU A 292 4.76 20.93 14.89
CA LEU A 292 3.92 20.04 15.70
C LEU A 292 4.37 20.02 17.16
N ALA A 293 5.66 20.16 17.44
CA ALA A 293 6.20 20.22 18.80
C ALA A 293 5.79 21.49 19.55
N LYS A 294 5.54 22.61 18.85
CA LYS A 294 5.16 23.91 19.46
C LYS A 294 6.09 24.31 20.62
N ASN A 295 7.39 24.16 20.44
CA ASN A 295 8.44 24.45 21.46
C ASN A 295 8.33 23.64 22.79
N ARG A 296 7.50 22.61 22.86
CA ARG A 296 7.36 21.77 24.07
C ARG A 296 8.51 20.80 24.26
N ILE A 297 9.18 20.44 23.18
CA ILE A 297 10.35 19.56 23.12
C ILE A 297 11.30 20.08 22.04
N LYS A 298 12.58 19.66 22.11
CA LYS A 298 13.53 19.88 21.00
C LYS A 298 13.33 18.80 19.94
N VAL A 299 13.36 19.20 18.68
CA VAL A 299 13.30 18.31 17.52
C VAL A 299 14.56 18.47 16.69
N PHE A 300 15.20 17.39 16.34
CA PHE A 300 16.39 17.35 15.50
C PHE A 300 16.05 16.56 14.24
N GLU A 301 16.07 17.20 13.09
CA GLU A 301 15.77 16.54 11.79
C GLU A 301 16.81 15.48 11.42
N ARG A 302 18.00 15.58 11.99
CA ARG A 302 19.06 14.55 11.93
C ARG A 302 19.63 14.29 13.30
N LEU A 303 20.05 13.05 13.54
CA LEU A 303 20.70 12.68 14.76
C LEU A 303 22.02 13.45 14.93
N PRO A 304 22.21 14.23 16.01
CA PRO A 304 23.44 14.97 16.23
C PRO A 304 24.60 14.00 16.55
N ASP A 305 25.81 14.38 16.17
CA ASP A 305 27.03 13.62 16.50
C ASP A 305 27.26 13.51 18.00
N ASP A 306 26.98 14.58 18.73
CA ASP A 306 27.00 14.55 20.19
C ASP A 306 25.58 14.38 20.75
N LEU A 307 25.32 13.15 21.26
CA LEU A 307 24.02 12.82 21.85
C LEU A 307 23.68 13.60 23.12
N SER A 308 24.65 14.29 23.76
CA SER A 308 24.37 15.14 24.92
C SER A 308 23.40 16.27 24.59
N GLN A 309 23.38 16.73 23.33
CA GLN A 309 22.44 17.74 22.82
C GLN A 309 20.98 17.31 22.93
N LEU A 310 20.69 16.00 22.94
CA LEU A 310 19.36 15.44 23.12
C LEU A 310 18.85 15.56 24.56
N GLY A 311 19.78 15.82 25.52
CA GLY A 311 19.46 15.85 26.93
C GLY A 311 19.22 14.45 27.53
N ASN A 312 18.64 14.42 28.73
CA ASN A 312 18.51 13.17 29.50
C ASN A 312 17.27 12.34 29.11
N LYS A 313 16.34 12.90 28.34
CA LYS A 313 15.08 12.28 27.97
C LYS A 313 14.81 12.48 26.48
N PHE A 314 15.04 11.45 25.68
CA PHE A 314 14.93 11.57 24.23
C PHE A 314 14.45 10.27 23.56
N ALA A 315 13.94 10.43 22.33
CA ALA A 315 13.60 9.36 21.40
C ALA A 315 14.34 9.55 20.08
N ILE A 316 14.96 8.48 19.58
CA ILE A 316 15.51 8.39 18.22
C ILE A 316 14.50 7.60 17.39
N ILE A 317 13.96 8.23 16.35
CA ILE A 317 12.94 7.63 15.47
C ILE A 317 13.53 7.50 14.08
N GLY A 318 13.44 6.31 13.47
CA GLY A 318 13.93 6.19 12.10
C GLY A 318 14.00 4.79 11.54
N THR A 319 14.72 4.68 10.41
CA THR A 319 14.82 3.44 9.60
C THR A 319 16.24 2.86 9.60
N TYR A 320 16.93 2.98 10.68
CA TYR A 320 18.31 2.48 10.81
C TYR A 320 18.34 0.96 10.97
N ARG A 321 19.09 0.26 10.11
CA ARG A 321 19.34 -1.19 10.20
C ARG A 321 20.51 -1.52 11.11
N LYS A 322 21.43 -0.56 11.27
CA LYS A 322 22.63 -0.61 12.09
C LYS A 322 22.84 0.78 12.68
N LEU A 323 23.21 0.85 13.95
CA LEU A 323 23.68 2.08 14.59
C LEU A 323 25.19 2.01 14.73
N ASP A 324 25.87 3.12 14.43
CA ASP A 324 27.29 3.27 14.73
C ASP A 324 27.52 3.24 16.22
N ASP A 325 28.70 2.76 16.63
CA ASP A 325 29.02 2.55 18.04
C ASP A 325 28.86 3.83 18.89
N LYS A 326 29.12 4.98 18.32
CA LYS A 326 28.95 6.29 18.99
C LYS A 326 27.51 6.62 19.39
N TYR A 327 26.52 6.03 18.73
CA TYR A 327 25.09 6.24 19.01
C TYR A 327 24.48 5.23 19.96
N TRP A 328 25.24 4.20 20.37
CA TRP A 328 24.77 3.24 21.36
C TRP A 328 24.95 3.79 22.78
N ILE A 329 23.88 3.75 23.54
CA ILE A 329 23.91 4.10 24.95
C ILE A 329 23.69 2.82 25.75
N ASN A 330 24.75 2.35 26.40
CA ASN A 330 24.70 1.22 27.28
C ASN A 330 24.11 1.65 28.63
N SER A 331 22.82 1.54 28.79
CA SER A 331 22.14 1.98 30.00
C SER A 331 20.85 1.20 30.23
N LYS A 332 20.53 0.90 31.47
CA LYS A 332 19.22 0.36 31.87
C LYS A 332 18.05 1.30 31.56
N ASP A 333 18.33 2.59 31.26
CA ASP A 333 17.32 3.58 30.91
C ASP A 333 16.92 3.55 29.43
N VAL A 334 17.48 2.64 28.64
CA VAL A 334 17.20 2.53 27.20
C VAL A 334 16.16 1.45 26.93
N LEU A 335 15.24 1.77 26.02
CA LEU A 335 14.24 0.87 25.48
C LEU A 335 14.25 0.95 23.96
N MET A 336 14.22 -0.18 23.26
CA MET A 336 14.13 -0.22 21.82
C MET A 336 12.82 -0.86 21.38
N PHE A 337 12.09 -0.16 20.49
CA PHE A 337 10.95 -0.70 19.75
C PHE A 337 11.38 -1.18 18.36
N VAL A 338 11.02 -2.42 18.02
CA VAL A 338 11.35 -3.05 16.74
C VAL A 338 10.05 -3.34 15.99
N THR A 339 9.70 -2.46 15.04
CA THR A 339 8.40 -2.49 14.36
C THR A 339 8.34 -3.44 13.15
N ALA A 340 9.48 -3.98 12.71
CA ALA A 340 9.53 -4.97 11.63
C ALA A 340 10.50 -6.11 11.98
N ARG A 341 9.98 -7.33 12.06
CA ARG A 341 10.71 -8.50 12.56
C ARG A 341 11.98 -8.81 11.75
N LEU A 342 11.84 -8.98 10.45
CA LEU A 342 12.94 -9.43 9.59
C LEU A 342 13.91 -8.29 9.27
N ARG A 343 13.40 -7.10 8.97
CA ARG A 343 14.22 -5.94 8.58
C ARG A 343 15.22 -5.54 9.68
N TYR A 344 14.82 -5.64 10.93
CA TYR A 344 15.60 -5.14 12.08
C TYR A 344 16.13 -6.24 13.00
N ALA A 345 16.15 -7.50 12.57
CA ALA A 345 16.59 -8.63 13.39
C ALA A 345 18.04 -8.47 13.88
N ALA A 346 18.93 -8.02 13.00
CA ALA A 346 20.35 -7.79 13.37
C ALA A 346 20.49 -6.64 14.38
N LEU A 347 19.76 -5.55 14.19
CA LEU A 347 19.75 -4.42 15.11
C LEU A 347 19.18 -4.82 16.49
N LYS A 348 18.12 -5.61 16.52
CA LYS A 348 17.57 -6.16 17.77
C LYS A 348 18.63 -6.95 18.53
N LYS A 349 19.34 -7.86 17.84
CA LYS A 349 20.41 -8.66 18.44
C LYS A 349 21.55 -7.79 18.96
N GLN A 350 21.96 -6.74 18.24
CA GLN A 350 22.97 -5.79 18.70
C GLN A 350 22.53 -5.07 19.97
N ALA A 351 21.27 -4.63 20.06
CA ALA A 351 20.72 -3.98 21.25
C ALA A 351 20.68 -4.93 22.44
N GLU A 352 20.24 -6.16 22.25
CA GLU A 352 20.18 -7.19 23.32
C GLU A 352 21.57 -7.54 23.86
N ASN A 353 22.57 -7.67 22.99
CA ASN A 353 23.97 -7.92 23.40
C ASN A 353 24.55 -6.75 24.24
N ARG A 354 23.97 -5.55 24.15
CA ARG A 354 24.35 -4.37 24.94
C ARG A 354 23.48 -4.20 26.21
N GLY A 355 22.65 -5.18 26.53
CA GLY A 355 21.74 -5.14 27.68
C GLY A 355 20.59 -4.19 27.56
N ILE A 356 20.29 -3.72 26.32
CA ILE A 356 19.15 -2.83 26.04
C ILE A 356 17.87 -3.67 26.00
N LYS A 357 16.85 -3.24 26.74
CA LYS A 357 15.53 -3.88 26.68
C LYS A 357 14.90 -3.64 25.31
N THR A 358 14.55 -4.72 24.61
CA THR A 358 13.84 -4.66 23.33
C THR A 358 12.37 -5.05 23.52
N VAL A 359 11.49 -4.44 22.72
CA VAL A 359 10.10 -4.85 22.53
C VAL A 359 9.84 -4.88 21.03
N SER A 360 9.48 -6.02 20.50
CA SER A 360 9.28 -6.20 19.06
C SER A 360 7.83 -6.51 18.71
N VAL A 361 7.52 -6.50 17.42
CA VAL A 361 6.22 -6.93 16.90
C VAL A 361 5.89 -8.40 17.22
N VAL A 362 6.87 -9.20 17.58
CA VAL A 362 6.63 -10.58 18.04
C VAL A 362 6.04 -10.58 19.44
N ASP A 363 6.55 -9.68 20.31
CA ASP A 363 6.09 -9.53 21.68
C ASP A 363 4.78 -8.74 21.76
N GLU A 364 4.65 -7.75 20.90
CA GLU A 364 3.54 -6.78 20.86
C GLU A 364 3.14 -6.50 19.40
N PRO A 365 2.25 -7.30 18.81
CA PRO A 365 1.86 -7.19 17.39
C PRO A 365 1.34 -5.82 16.97
N LEU A 366 0.70 -5.08 17.88
CA LEU A 366 0.25 -3.70 17.67
C LEU A 366 1.36 -2.75 17.21
N LEU A 367 2.63 -3.01 17.56
CA LEU A 367 3.76 -2.17 17.13
C LEU A 367 4.01 -2.21 15.63
N ARG A 368 3.43 -3.15 14.90
CA ARG A 368 3.55 -3.23 13.43
C ARG A 368 2.76 -2.11 12.75
N GLY A 369 1.59 -1.76 13.26
CA GLY A 369 0.74 -0.74 12.67
C GLY A 369 0.38 -1.03 11.21
N SER A 370 -0.20 -2.20 10.90
CA SER A 370 -0.51 -2.59 9.52
C SER A 370 -1.37 -1.56 8.78
N GLY A 371 -1.14 -1.43 7.47
CA GLY A 371 -1.94 -0.60 6.56
C GLY A 371 -3.03 -1.36 5.82
N HIS A 372 -3.06 -2.69 5.93
CA HIS A 372 -3.96 -3.58 5.20
C HIS A 372 -5.11 -4.07 6.07
N ALA A 373 -6.24 -4.35 5.42
CA ALA A 373 -7.43 -4.89 6.05
C ALA A 373 -7.21 -6.34 6.49
N PHE A 374 -7.64 -6.66 7.72
CA PHE A 374 -7.71 -8.02 8.23
C PHE A 374 -9.05 -8.67 7.89
N MET A 375 -9.22 -9.95 8.21
CA MET A 375 -10.46 -10.69 7.97
C MET A 375 -11.69 -9.96 8.50
N GLY A 376 -11.64 -9.39 9.71
CA GLY A 376 -12.77 -8.68 10.32
C GLY A 376 -13.16 -7.40 9.58
N ASP A 377 -12.19 -6.65 9.03
CA ASP A 377 -12.49 -5.49 8.18
C ASP A 377 -13.26 -5.92 6.93
N TRP A 378 -12.80 -6.98 6.28
CA TRP A 378 -13.45 -7.55 5.09
C TRP A 378 -14.83 -8.12 5.40
N GLN A 379 -15.04 -8.73 6.56
CA GLN A 379 -16.37 -9.18 7.01
C GLN A 379 -17.33 -8.00 7.20
N ILE A 380 -16.85 -6.87 7.75
CA ILE A 380 -17.66 -5.64 7.85
C ILE A 380 -18.01 -5.11 6.46
N LEU A 381 -17.06 -5.06 5.53
CA LEU A 381 -17.30 -4.62 4.16
C LEU A 381 -18.24 -5.57 3.41
N LYS A 382 -18.14 -6.87 3.64
CA LYS A 382 -19.06 -7.88 3.10
C LYS A 382 -20.50 -7.66 3.59
N GLN A 383 -20.70 -7.34 4.87
CA GLN A 383 -22.05 -7.02 5.38
C GLN A 383 -22.63 -5.78 4.68
N ILE A 384 -21.80 -4.81 4.32
CA ILE A 384 -22.21 -3.60 3.60
C ILE A 384 -22.51 -3.92 2.13
N MET A 385 -21.64 -4.67 1.45
CA MET A 385 -21.69 -4.98 0.01
C MET A 385 -22.01 -6.47 -0.22
N ASN A 386 -23.05 -6.97 0.42
CA ASN A 386 -23.35 -8.41 0.55
C ASN A 386 -23.74 -9.10 -0.78
N ARG A 387 -24.04 -8.34 -1.83
CA ARG A 387 -24.37 -8.88 -3.16
C ARG A 387 -23.21 -8.87 -4.14
N ALA A 388 -22.11 -8.21 -3.76
CA ALA A 388 -20.96 -8.08 -4.65
C ALA A 388 -20.20 -9.40 -4.81
N VAL A 389 -19.59 -9.58 -5.99
CA VAL A 389 -18.56 -10.59 -6.22
C VAL A 389 -17.23 -10.01 -5.77
N TYR A 390 -16.51 -10.72 -4.91
CA TYR A 390 -15.22 -10.30 -4.38
C TYR A 390 -14.09 -10.87 -5.24
N ILE A 391 -13.17 -10.01 -5.61
CA ILE A 391 -12.03 -10.29 -6.48
C ILE A 391 -10.76 -9.97 -5.70
N PRO A 392 -10.12 -10.98 -5.11
CA PRO A 392 -8.91 -10.77 -4.35
C PRO A 392 -7.76 -10.29 -5.23
N THR A 393 -7.05 -9.29 -4.75
CA THR A 393 -5.79 -8.77 -5.32
C THR A 393 -4.81 -8.51 -4.19
N HIS A 394 -3.56 -8.13 -4.50
CA HIS A 394 -2.54 -7.82 -3.51
C HIS A 394 -2.33 -8.98 -2.51
N CYS A 395 -2.33 -10.22 -3.00
CA CYS A 395 -2.30 -11.40 -2.16
C CYS A 395 -1.41 -12.47 -2.79
N PRO A 396 -0.49 -13.10 -2.02
CA PRO A 396 0.26 -14.27 -2.49
C PRO A 396 -0.69 -15.45 -2.76
N ASP A 397 -0.40 -16.26 -3.77
CA ASP A 397 -1.29 -17.35 -4.18
C ASP A 397 -1.59 -18.32 -3.04
N PHE A 398 -0.61 -18.65 -2.20
CA PHE A 398 -0.84 -19.56 -1.08
C PHE A 398 -1.81 -19.01 -0.02
N VAL A 399 -1.82 -17.68 0.21
CA VAL A 399 -2.82 -17.01 1.06
C VAL A 399 -4.15 -16.96 0.35
N LEU A 400 -4.14 -16.76 -0.96
CA LEU A 400 -5.32 -16.71 -1.79
C LEU A 400 -6.03 -18.05 -1.87
N GLU A 401 -5.29 -19.15 -2.05
CA GLU A 401 -5.83 -20.52 -2.09
C GLU A 401 -6.46 -20.87 -0.73
N GLU A 402 -5.75 -20.62 0.37
CA GLU A 402 -6.28 -20.83 1.72
C GLU A 402 -7.53 -19.98 1.99
N PHE A 403 -7.49 -18.69 1.57
CA PHE A 403 -8.64 -17.80 1.72
C PHE A 403 -9.82 -18.20 0.84
N TYR A 404 -9.59 -18.78 -0.34
CA TYR A 404 -10.68 -19.21 -1.21
C TYR A 404 -11.56 -20.25 -0.52
N GLU A 405 -10.96 -21.21 0.16
CA GLU A 405 -11.69 -22.22 0.94
C GLU A 405 -12.38 -21.58 2.17
N VAL A 406 -11.63 -20.84 2.97
CA VAL A 406 -12.14 -20.18 4.19
C VAL A 406 -13.13 -19.07 3.88
N GLY A 407 -12.90 -18.30 2.82
CA GLY A 407 -13.75 -17.20 2.39
C GLY A 407 -15.13 -17.68 1.92
N GLN A 408 -15.20 -18.81 1.23
CA GLN A 408 -16.47 -19.45 0.89
C GLN A 408 -17.24 -19.87 2.15
N LEU A 409 -16.53 -20.48 3.11
CA LEU A 409 -17.12 -20.83 4.41
C LEU A 409 -17.58 -19.59 5.18
N ALA A 410 -16.85 -18.48 5.10
CA ALA A 410 -17.26 -17.19 5.66
C ALA A 410 -18.36 -16.51 4.83
N GLY A 411 -18.83 -17.13 3.76
CA GLY A 411 -19.94 -16.69 2.92
C GLY A 411 -19.59 -15.53 1.97
N PHE A 412 -18.32 -15.36 1.58
CA PHE A 412 -17.94 -14.43 0.50
C PHE A 412 -18.37 -15.03 -0.85
N ASN A 413 -18.95 -14.20 -1.71
CA ASN A 413 -19.17 -14.54 -3.11
C ASN A 413 -17.88 -14.23 -3.88
N LEU A 414 -16.99 -15.21 -3.99
CA LEU A 414 -15.67 -15.06 -4.61
C LEU A 414 -15.73 -15.31 -6.11
N ILE A 415 -14.93 -14.57 -6.90
CA ILE A 415 -14.77 -14.82 -8.33
C ILE A 415 -14.14 -16.21 -8.56
N ASN A 416 -14.65 -16.94 -9.57
CA ASN A 416 -14.10 -18.24 -9.96
C ASN A 416 -13.99 -18.32 -11.49
N PRO A 417 -12.83 -18.67 -12.09
CA PRO A 417 -11.57 -18.98 -11.40
C PRO A 417 -10.95 -17.75 -10.73
N LEU A 418 -10.03 -17.99 -9.78
CA LEU A 418 -9.25 -16.93 -9.17
C LEU A 418 -8.43 -16.15 -10.22
N PRO A 419 -8.32 -14.84 -10.10
CA PRO A 419 -7.66 -14.03 -11.10
C PRO A 419 -6.14 -14.14 -10.99
N HIS A 420 -5.50 -14.58 -12.08
CA HIS A 420 -4.06 -14.45 -12.27
C HIS A 420 -3.74 -13.29 -13.22
N ASN A 421 -2.51 -12.81 -13.17
CA ASN A 421 -2.08 -11.75 -14.09
C ASN A 421 -2.33 -12.13 -15.55
N ASN A 422 -2.80 -11.14 -16.30
CA ASN A 422 -3.15 -11.21 -17.72
C ASN A 422 -4.38 -12.08 -18.08
N MET A 423 -5.24 -12.41 -17.12
CA MET A 423 -6.57 -12.92 -17.38
C MET A 423 -7.55 -11.77 -17.66
N LEU A 424 -8.36 -11.86 -18.72
CA LEU A 424 -9.36 -10.86 -19.08
C LEU A 424 -10.76 -11.32 -18.68
N TYR A 425 -11.41 -10.56 -17.83
CA TYR A 425 -12.80 -10.79 -17.43
C TYR A 425 -13.71 -9.72 -18.05
N LYS A 426 -14.89 -10.14 -18.51
CA LYS A 426 -16.00 -9.25 -18.83
C LYS A 426 -16.96 -9.21 -17.64
N PHE A 427 -17.25 -8.03 -17.15
CA PHE A 427 -18.20 -7.80 -16.06
C PHE A 427 -19.58 -7.48 -16.59
N GLY A 428 -20.58 -8.20 -16.17
CA GLY A 428 -22.01 -7.89 -16.34
C GLY A 428 -22.63 -7.40 -15.05
N LYS A 429 -23.93 -7.12 -15.05
CA LYS A 429 -24.64 -6.68 -13.85
C LYS A 429 -24.76 -7.79 -12.80
N ASP A 430 -25.09 -8.99 -13.24
CA ASP A 430 -25.41 -10.13 -12.38
C ASP A 430 -24.48 -11.35 -12.63
N GLU A 431 -23.60 -11.26 -13.62
CA GLU A 431 -22.67 -12.30 -14.03
C GLU A 431 -21.33 -11.75 -14.51
N TYR A 432 -20.30 -12.58 -14.49
CA TYR A 432 -19.01 -12.28 -15.10
C TYR A 432 -18.55 -13.45 -15.98
N LYS A 433 -17.67 -13.17 -16.92
CA LYS A 433 -17.11 -14.17 -17.83
C LYS A 433 -15.62 -14.01 -17.98
N LEU A 434 -14.86 -15.09 -17.79
CA LEU A 434 -13.47 -15.16 -18.24
C LEU A 434 -13.45 -15.20 -19.75
N VAL A 435 -12.87 -14.19 -20.41
CA VAL A 435 -12.85 -14.01 -21.87
C VAL A 435 -11.55 -14.53 -22.46
N GLU A 436 -10.45 -14.32 -21.76
CA GLU A 436 -9.12 -14.65 -22.25
C GLU A 436 -8.17 -14.96 -21.10
N LYS A 437 -7.27 -15.92 -21.32
CA LYS A 437 -6.13 -16.21 -20.44
C LYS A 437 -4.86 -16.17 -21.26
N LYS A 438 -3.94 -15.29 -20.88
CA LYS A 438 -2.61 -15.16 -21.50
C LYS A 438 -1.52 -15.27 -20.45
N PRO A 439 -0.30 -15.67 -20.81
CA PRO A 439 0.84 -15.58 -19.91
C PRO A 439 1.03 -14.14 -19.41
N ALA A 440 1.43 -13.98 -18.17
CA ALA A 440 1.89 -12.69 -17.68
C ALA A 440 3.16 -12.26 -18.42
N VAL A 441 3.29 -10.97 -18.64
CA VAL A 441 4.44 -10.39 -19.35
C VAL A 441 5.01 -9.25 -18.53
N TRP A 442 6.32 -9.28 -18.34
CA TRP A 442 7.06 -8.30 -17.58
C TRP A 442 8.10 -7.60 -18.45
N LEU A 443 8.36 -6.35 -18.12
CA LEU A 443 9.48 -5.60 -18.69
C LEU A 443 10.50 -5.36 -17.59
N VAL A 444 11.73 -5.82 -17.85
CA VAL A 444 12.86 -5.57 -16.97
C VAL A 444 13.57 -4.31 -17.45
N SER A 445 13.53 -3.27 -16.62
CA SER A 445 14.25 -2.02 -16.87
C SER A 445 15.71 -2.16 -16.48
N GLN A 446 16.60 -1.71 -17.37
CA GLN A 446 18.05 -1.73 -17.18
C GLN A 446 18.59 -0.34 -16.77
N LYS A 447 19.84 -0.27 -16.30
CA LYS A 447 20.47 0.98 -15.85
C LYS A 447 20.52 2.06 -16.93
N ASP A 448 20.70 1.68 -18.19
CA ASP A 448 20.72 2.57 -19.37
C ASP A 448 19.34 3.06 -19.83
N GLY A 449 18.26 2.56 -19.22
CA GLY A 449 16.88 2.90 -19.55
C GLY A 449 16.21 1.94 -20.54
N ASN A 450 16.94 0.98 -21.11
CA ASN A 450 16.36 -0.05 -21.96
C ASN A 450 15.43 -0.97 -21.19
N MET A 451 14.48 -1.58 -21.90
CA MET A 451 13.53 -2.54 -21.33
C MET A 451 13.59 -3.87 -22.08
N VAL A 452 13.79 -4.95 -21.36
CA VAL A 452 13.83 -6.32 -21.87
C VAL A 452 12.54 -7.04 -21.49
N LYS A 453 11.88 -7.65 -22.46
CA LYS A 453 10.65 -8.41 -22.25
C LYS A 453 10.94 -9.82 -21.73
N THR A 454 10.24 -10.24 -20.70
CA THR A 454 10.33 -11.60 -20.16
C THR A 454 8.94 -12.16 -19.82
N LEU A 455 8.78 -13.47 -19.99
CA LEU A 455 7.63 -14.22 -19.52
C LEU A 455 7.90 -14.86 -18.16
N GLN A 456 9.15 -14.84 -17.71
CA GLN A 456 9.53 -15.37 -16.41
C GLN A 456 8.94 -14.45 -15.32
N CYS A 457 8.16 -15.02 -14.42
CA CYS A 457 7.65 -14.30 -13.26
C CYS A 457 8.81 -13.97 -12.31
N PRO A 458 8.94 -12.72 -11.83
CA PRO A 458 9.86 -12.43 -10.75
C PRO A 458 9.44 -13.23 -9.50
N THR A 459 10.15 -14.34 -9.23
CA THR A 459 9.87 -15.14 -8.03
C THR A 459 10.55 -14.52 -6.81
N ALA A 460 9.86 -14.49 -5.67
CA ALA A 460 10.53 -14.28 -4.39
C ALA A 460 11.51 -15.44 -4.18
N GLY A 461 12.77 -15.16 -3.90
CA GLY A 461 13.71 -16.21 -3.53
C GLY A 461 13.04 -17.09 -2.45
N HIS A 462 12.98 -18.39 -2.69
CA HIS A 462 12.17 -19.38 -1.97
C HIS A 462 12.34 -19.45 -0.45
N GLY A 463 13.14 -18.58 0.18
CA GLY A 463 13.51 -18.68 1.59
C GLY A 463 12.76 -17.78 2.57
N SER A 464 12.22 -16.63 2.17
CA SER A 464 11.82 -15.62 3.15
C SER A 464 10.32 -15.56 3.44
N ILE A 465 9.45 -15.71 2.46
CA ILE A 465 8.01 -15.55 2.65
C ILE A 465 7.36 -16.86 3.08
N ARG A 466 7.62 -17.99 2.40
CA ARG A 466 7.09 -19.31 2.82
C ARG A 466 7.48 -19.71 4.24
N ASN A 467 8.71 -19.45 4.68
CA ASN A 467 9.14 -19.77 6.04
C ASN A 467 8.49 -18.91 7.14
N THR A 468 7.95 -17.74 6.79
CA THR A 468 7.27 -16.86 7.75
C THR A 468 5.80 -17.25 7.93
N TYR A 469 5.16 -17.79 6.87
CA TYR A 469 3.72 -18.11 6.83
C TYR A 469 3.45 -19.62 6.95
N SER A 470 4.31 -20.52 6.43
CA SER A 470 4.02 -21.95 6.26
C SER A 470 4.03 -22.80 7.55
N LYS A 471 4.31 -22.25 8.73
CA LYS A 471 4.31 -23.01 9.99
C LYS A 471 3.19 -22.65 10.96
N ARG A 472 2.24 -21.85 10.57
CA ARG A 472 1.13 -21.49 11.48
C ARG A 472 -0.21 -21.53 10.78
N ARG A 473 -1.00 -22.48 11.22
CA ARG A 473 -2.45 -22.54 11.26
C ARG A 473 -3.11 -23.56 10.35
N THR A 474 -3.34 -24.70 10.93
CA THR A 474 -4.44 -25.60 10.58
C THR A 474 -5.76 -24.84 10.62
N LEU A 475 -6.59 -25.07 9.61
CA LEU A 475 -7.97 -24.56 9.40
C LEU A 475 -8.90 -24.57 10.65
N GLN A 476 -8.49 -25.19 11.75
CA GLN A 476 -9.30 -25.32 12.98
C GLN A 476 -9.42 -24.06 13.83
N LYS A 477 -8.83 -22.90 13.46
CA LYS A 477 -8.82 -21.69 14.29
C LYS A 477 -9.59 -20.49 13.78
N PHE A 478 -10.19 -20.54 12.61
CA PHE A 478 -11.06 -19.46 12.16
C PHE A 478 -12.44 -19.58 12.86
N LYS A 479 -12.56 -18.99 14.03
CA LYS A 479 -13.88 -18.72 14.59
C LYS A 479 -14.55 -17.64 13.76
N ILE A 480 -15.70 -17.97 13.17
CA ILE A 480 -16.62 -16.99 12.57
C ILE A 480 -17.09 -16.11 13.73
N ILE A 481 -16.55 -14.89 13.81
CA ILE A 481 -16.98 -13.92 14.80
C ILE A 481 -18.16 -13.18 14.17
N GLU A 482 -19.38 -13.44 14.66
CA GLU A 482 -20.52 -12.57 14.40
C GLU A 482 -20.29 -11.21 15.04
N TYR A 483 -19.81 -10.23 14.28
CA TYR A 483 -19.78 -8.84 14.71
C TYR A 483 -21.20 -8.27 14.72
N LYS A 484 -21.85 -8.28 15.88
CA LYS A 484 -23.04 -7.45 16.12
C LYS A 484 -22.61 -5.99 16.09
N MET A 485 -23.10 -5.24 15.09
CA MET A 485 -23.01 -3.78 15.12
C MET A 485 -23.85 -3.29 16.29
N GLU A 486 -23.23 -2.92 17.40
CA GLU A 486 -23.89 -2.18 18.45
C GLU A 486 -24.44 -0.89 17.86
N LYS A 487 -25.75 -0.76 17.87
CA LYS A 487 -26.44 0.51 17.69
C LYS A 487 -26.06 1.42 18.86
N LYS A 488 -25.00 2.18 18.76
CA LYS A 488 -24.86 3.36 19.62
C LYS A 488 -25.95 4.36 19.23
N ARG A 489 -27.01 4.37 20.03
CA ARG A 489 -27.91 5.50 20.12
C ARG A 489 -27.11 6.67 20.72
N GLY A 490 -27.24 7.84 20.10
CA GLY A 490 -27.05 9.15 20.72
C GLY A 490 -25.59 9.57 20.95
N VAL A 491 -25.09 10.49 20.28
CA VAL A 491 -24.94 11.95 20.33
C VAL A 491 -24.15 12.39 19.10
#